data_cf42456bdd991c2bf9e3e77144025991
#
_entry.id   cf42456bdd991c2bf9e3e77144025991
#
_cell.length_a   1.000
_cell.length_b   1.000
_cell.length_c   1.000
_cell.angle_alpha   90.00
_cell.angle_beta   90.00
_cell.angle_gamma   90.00
#
_symmetry.space_group_name_H-M   'P 1'
#
loop_
_entity.id
_entity.type
_entity.pdbx_description
1 polymer ?
#
loop_
_entity_poly.entity_id
_entity_poly.type
_entity_poly.pdbx_seq_one_letter_code
_entity_poly.pdbx_strand_id
1 'polypeptide(L)'
;MDVLVTGGDTDLGRTIAADFVDAGHNVVIAGAHRDEIELAAKELDVESLVFDNTDPDSVEQTRARLPHHLDSVVNVPVLPELGDPRTYSTADLAHAWRATFDAVMLSTVLTVQIAGDHLRSGGSIINVIPDAPRDGSAGAAVKAALSDWTAGQAAVFGTRGITVNAVAAGDSAEPGYDGLTRTPPTLGAELARMAVFIATPAARHITGQTLHVSRGVPARVG
;
A
#
# COMPACT_ATOMS: atom_id res chain seq x y z
N MET A 1 -3.49 -14.76 10.61
CA MET A 1 -3.65 -13.31 10.91
C MET A 1 -4.87 -12.82 10.16
N ASP A 2 -5.56 -11.84 10.71
CA ASP A 2 -6.67 -11.15 10.04
C ASP A 2 -6.10 -9.88 9.41
N VAL A 3 -6.15 -9.78 8.08
CA VAL A 3 -5.45 -8.75 7.28
C VAL A 3 -6.45 -7.96 6.45
N LEU A 4 -6.39 -6.64 6.52
CA LEU A 4 -7.10 -5.74 5.61
C LEU A 4 -6.13 -5.24 4.53
N VAL A 5 -6.48 -5.42 3.27
CA VAL A 5 -5.73 -4.89 2.12
C VAL A 5 -6.61 -3.91 1.36
N THR A 6 -6.23 -2.62 1.34
CA THR A 6 -6.92 -1.63 0.49
C THR A 6 -6.39 -1.65 -0.94
N GLY A 7 -7.09 -1.02 -1.88
CA GLY A 7 -6.73 -1.05 -3.29
C GLY A 7 -6.82 -2.44 -3.92
N GLY A 8 -7.67 -3.32 -3.34
CA GLY A 8 -7.91 -4.66 -3.86
C GLY A 8 -8.60 -4.70 -5.24
N ASP A 9 -9.06 -3.56 -5.73
CA ASP A 9 -9.53 -3.32 -7.08
C ASP A 9 -8.37 -3.03 -8.09
N THR A 10 -7.11 -3.05 -7.62
CA THR A 10 -5.91 -2.92 -8.47
C THR A 10 -5.13 -4.23 -8.60
N ASP A 11 -4.33 -4.36 -9.65
CA ASP A 11 -3.47 -5.55 -9.85
C ASP A 11 -2.47 -5.75 -8.70
N LEU A 12 -1.90 -4.65 -8.18
CA LEU A 12 -0.95 -4.71 -7.07
C LEU A 12 -1.64 -5.13 -5.77
N GLY A 13 -2.80 -4.55 -5.46
CA GLY A 13 -3.58 -4.91 -4.27
C GLY A 13 -4.04 -6.36 -4.30
N ARG A 14 -4.50 -6.86 -5.46
CA ARG A 14 -4.83 -8.28 -5.66
C ARG A 14 -3.61 -9.18 -5.47
N THR A 15 -2.46 -8.82 -6.03
CA THR A 15 -1.23 -9.60 -5.87
C THR A 15 -0.81 -9.70 -4.40
N ILE A 16 -0.89 -8.58 -3.66
CA ILE A 16 -0.58 -8.56 -2.23
C ILE A 16 -1.59 -9.42 -1.45
N ALA A 17 -2.88 -9.27 -1.73
CA ALA A 17 -3.93 -10.06 -1.06
C ALA A 17 -3.74 -11.56 -1.33
N ALA A 18 -3.44 -11.96 -2.57
CA ALA A 18 -3.15 -13.35 -2.95
C ALA A 18 -1.98 -13.92 -2.15
N ASP A 19 -0.86 -13.21 -2.03
CA ASP A 19 0.31 -13.67 -1.27
C ASP A 19 -0.01 -13.84 0.23
N PHE A 20 -0.88 -13.00 0.82
CA PHE A 20 -1.38 -13.21 2.18
C PHE A 20 -2.29 -14.44 2.30
N VAL A 21 -3.19 -14.67 1.33
CA VAL A 21 -4.04 -15.87 1.27
C VAL A 21 -3.17 -17.13 1.14
N ASP A 22 -2.20 -17.12 0.23
CA ASP A 22 -1.27 -18.25 0.02
C ASP A 22 -0.41 -18.55 1.26
N ALA A 23 -0.12 -17.52 2.06
CA ALA A 23 0.54 -17.67 3.36
C ALA A 23 -0.41 -18.17 4.48
N GLY A 24 -1.68 -18.44 4.18
CA GLY A 24 -2.67 -18.99 5.12
C GLY A 24 -3.29 -17.96 6.05
N HIS A 25 -3.43 -16.71 5.61
CA HIS A 25 -4.04 -15.64 6.38
C HIS A 25 -5.48 -15.36 5.95
N ASN A 26 -6.32 -14.91 6.88
CA ASN A 26 -7.65 -14.41 6.56
C ASN A 26 -7.53 -13.00 6.01
N VAL A 27 -8.00 -12.78 4.80
CA VAL A 27 -7.86 -11.49 4.12
C VAL A 27 -9.23 -10.88 3.86
N VAL A 28 -9.35 -9.59 4.11
CA VAL A 28 -10.45 -8.74 3.64
C VAL A 28 -9.85 -7.74 2.67
N ILE A 29 -10.36 -7.71 1.44
CA ILE A 29 -9.93 -6.70 0.46
C ILE A 29 -10.89 -5.53 0.42
N ALA A 30 -10.39 -4.34 0.17
CA ALA A 30 -11.19 -3.14 0.10
C ALA A 30 -10.83 -2.27 -1.12
N GLY A 31 -11.81 -1.62 -1.70
CA GLY A 31 -11.64 -0.74 -2.86
C GLY A 31 -12.88 0.07 -3.18
N ALA A 32 -12.74 1.07 -4.04
CA ALA A 32 -13.83 1.96 -4.41
C ALA A 32 -14.71 1.39 -5.54
N HIS A 33 -14.12 0.60 -6.45
CA HIS A 33 -14.79 0.07 -7.62
C HIS A 33 -15.47 -1.29 -7.30
N ARG A 34 -16.79 -1.22 -7.12
CA ARG A 34 -17.59 -2.38 -6.68
C ARG A 34 -17.36 -3.62 -7.51
N ASP A 35 -17.49 -3.52 -8.83
CA ASP A 35 -17.46 -4.68 -9.74
C ASP A 35 -16.08 -5.35 -9.70
N GLU A 36 -15.01 -4.56 -9.69
CA GLU A 36 -13.63 -5.03 -9.63
C GLU A 36 -13.31 -5.69 -8.28
N ILE A 37 -13.76 -5.10 -7.17
CA ILE A 37 -13.48 -5.63 -5.85
C ILE A 37 -14.26 -6.91 -5.57
N GLU A 38 -15.53 -6.99 -6.01
CA GLU A 38 -16.35 -8.19 -5.88
C GLU A 38 -15.82 -9.34 -6.74
N LEU A 39 -15.31 -9.03 -7.95
CA LEU A 39 -14.63 -10.00 -8.80
C LEU A 39 -13.36 -10.53 -8.14
N ALA A 40 -12.49 -9.64 -7.67
CA ALA A 40 -11.25 -10.02 -7.01
C ALA A 40 -11.52 -10.85 -5.74
N ALA A 41 -12.52 -10.50 -4.95
CA ALA A 41 -12.91 -11.24 -3.76
C ALA A 41 -13.36 -12.68 -4.08
N LYS A 42 -14.12 -12.83 -5.16
CA LYS A 42 -14.56 -14.15 -5.65
C LYS A 42 -13.39 -15.00 -6.17
N GLU A 43 -12.44 -14.38 -6.87
CA GLU A 43 -11.26 -15.07 -7.41
C GLU A 43 -10.32 -15.55 -6.29
N LEU A 44 -10.18 -14.77 -5.23
CA LEU A 44 -9.32 -15.05 -4.08
C LEU A 44 -10.02 -15.83 -2.97
N ASP A 45 -11.35 -16.05 -3.07
CA ASP A 45 -12.19 -16.64 -2.01
C ASP A 45 -12.06 -15.89 -0.67
N VAL A 46 -12.20 -14.57 -0.69
CA VAL A 46 -12.06 -13.68 0.46
C VAL A 46 -13.26 -12.72 0.60
N GLU A 47 -13.39 -12.09 1.77
CA GLU A 47 -14.38 -11.03 1.99
C GLU A 47 -13.95 -9.71 1.34
N SER A 48 -14.94 -8.89 0.97
CA SER A 48 -14.69 -7.55 0.42
C SER A 48 -15.47 -6.45 1.10
N LEU A 49 -14.88 -5.25 1.10
CA LEU A 49 -15.48 -4.01 1.53
C LEU A 49 -15.43 -2.99 0.40
N VAL A 50 -16.59 -2.45 0.03
CA VAL A 50 -16.66 -1.39 -0.99
C VAL A 50 -16.72 -0.05 -0.27
N PHE A 51 -15.68 0.77 -0.41
CA PHE A 51 -15.64 2.15 0.05
C PHE A 51 -14.52 2.94 -0.64
N ASP A 52 -14.77 4.21 -0.83
CA ASP A 52 -13.76 5.17 -1.28
C ASP A 52 -12.99 5.68 -0.06
N ASN A 53 -11.73 5.31 0.05
CA ASN A 53 -10.86 5.71 1.16
C ASN A 53 -10.30 7.15 1.01
N THR A 54 -10.67 7.87 -0.04
CA THR A 54 -10.40 9.31 -0.20
C THR A 54 -11.59 10.17 0.22
N ASP A 55 -12.78 9.57 0.39
CA ASP A 55 -13.99 10.25 0.84
C ASP A 55 -14.24 10.01 2.34
N PRO A 56 -14.16 11.06 3.20
CA PRO A 56 -14.35 10.93 4.64
C PRO A 56 -15.70 10.32 5.04
N ASP A 57 -16.78 10.62 4.31
CA ASP A 57 -18.10 10.10 4.62
C ASP A 57 -18.18 8.59 4.32
N SER A 58 -17.62 8.15 3.20
CA SER A 58 -17.50 6.74 2.83
C SER A 58 -16.65 5.97 3.85
N VAL A 59 -15.56 6.55 4.29
CA VAL A 59 -14.65 5.98 5.31
C VAL A 59 -15.39 5.80 6.64
N GLU A 60 -16.10 6.81 7.14
CA GLU A 60 -16.80 6.74 8.42
C GLU A 60 -17.96 5.71 8.39
N GLN A 61 -18.70 5.63 7.28
CA GLN A 61 -19.74 4.61 7.09
C GLN A 61 -19.18 3.18 7.11
N THR A 62 -17.93 3.01 6.69
CA THR A 62 -17.28 1.70 6.64
C THR A 62 -16.72 1.26 7.99
N ARG A 63 -16.44 2.19 8.92
CA ARG A 63 -15.91 1.88 10.26
C ARG A 63 -16.64 0.74 10.96
N ALA A 64 -17.98 0.74 10.96
CA ALA A 64 -18.79 -0.30 11.60
C ALA A 64 -18.79 -1.67 10.86
N ARG A 65 -18.28 -1.70 9.64
CA ARG A 65 -18.21 -2.90 8.79
C ARG A 65 -16.82 -3.54 8.80
N LEU A 66 -15.82 -2.84 9.36
CA LEU A 66 -14.49 -3.41 9.51
C LEU A 66 -14.52 -4.64 10.44
N PRO A 67 -13.65 -5.62 10.22
CA PRO A 67 -13.44 -6.71 11.17
C PRO A 67 -13.17 -6.17 12.57
N HIS A 68 -13.77 -6.75 13.60
CA HIS A 68 -13.57 -6.30 14.98
C HIS A 68 -12.12 -6.37 15.45
N HIS A 69 -11.36 -7.25 14.83
CA HIS A 69 -9.93 -7.43 15.13
C HIS A 69 -9.16 -7.57 13.84
N LEU A 70 -8.07 -6.82 13.73
CA LEU A 70 -7.10 -6.89 12.65
C LEU A 70 -5.71 -7.15 13.24
N ASP A 71 -4.93 -7.99 12.60
CA ASP A 71 -3.52 -8.17 12.90
C ASP A 71 -2.65 -7.30 11.99
N SER A 72 -3.10 -7.04 10.76
CA SER A 72 -2.37 -6.20 9.81
C SER A 72 -3.29 -5.36 8.93
N VAL A 73 -2.83 -4.16 8.59
CA VAL A 73 -3.44 -3.29 7.58
C VAL A 73 -2.40 -2.99 6.50
N VAL A 74 -2.74 -3.26 5.26
CA VAL A 74 -1.89 -2.96 4.09
C VAL A 74 -2.60 -1.90 3.26
N ASN A 75 -2.03 -0.70 3.23
CA ASN A 75 -2.52 0.42 2.43
C ASN A 75 -1.88 0.40 1.05
N VAL A 76 -2.67 0.06 0.03
CA VAL A 76 -2.26 0.11 -1.37
C VAL A 76 -3.00 1.27 -2.03
N PRO A 77 -2.31 2.35 -2.44
CA PRO A 77 -2.97 3.50 -3.05
C PRO A 77 -3.40 3.18 -4.47
N VAL A 78 -4.57 3.69 -4.84
CA VAL A 78 -5.10 3.66 -6.22
C VAL A 78 -4.75 4.99 -6.88
N LEU A 79 -3.77 4.97 -7.78
CA LEU A 79 -3.33 6.21 -8.43
C LEU A 79 -4.38 6.69 -9.44
N PRO A 80 -4.64 8.02 -9.52
CA PRO A 80 -5.55 8.56 -10.49
C PRO A 80 -4.97 8.46 -11.91
N GLU A 81 -5.84 8.24 -12.90
CA GLU A 81 -5.47 8.36 -14.30
C GLU A 81 -5.32 9.85 -14.65
N LEU A 82 -4.11 10.27 -14.90
CA LEU A 82 -3.76 11.65 -15.23
C LEU A 82 -3.29 11.74 -16.69
N GLY A 83 -3.60 12.86 -17.35
CA GLY A 83 -3.14 13.13 -18.71
C GLY A 83 -1.63 13.40 -18.81
N ASP A 84 -1.15 13.77 -20.01
CA ASP A 84 0.26 14.11 -20.22
C ASP A 84 0.63 15.43 -19.50
N PRO A 85 1.52 15.42 -18.51
CA PRO A 85 1.91 16.61 -17.75
C PRO A 85 2.47 17.75 -18.62
N ARG A 86 2.98 17.43 -19.81
CA ARG A 86 3.51 18.44 -20.76
C ARG A 86 2.43 19.33 -21.36
N THR A 87 1.18 18.88 -21.31
CA THR A 87 0.01 19.60 -21.86
C THR A 87 -0.78 20.34 -20.80
N TYR A 88 -0.40 20.23 -19.53
CA TYR A 88 -1.18 20.78 -18.42
C TYR A 88 -1.19 22.31 -18.40
N SER A 89 -2.38 22.88 -18.28
CA SER A 89 -2.55 24.22 -17.75
C SER A 89 -2.19 24.27 -16.26
N THR A 90 -2.08 25.47 -15.70
CA THR A 90 -1.89 25.63 -14.24
C THR A 90 -3.04 25.00 -13.44
N ALA A 91 -4.26 25.02 -13.97
CA ALA A 91 -5.43 24.39 -13.33
C ALA A 91 -5.32 22.87 -13.36
N ASP A 92 -4.92 22.27 -14.50
CA ASP A 92 -4.70 20.83 -14.63
C ASP A 92 -3.57 20.36 -13.71
N LEU A 93 -2.49 21.12 -13.65
CA LEU A 93 -1.37 20.84 -12.74
C LEU A 93 -1.84 20.82 -11.28
N ALA A 94 -2.60 21.84 -10.87
CA ALA A 94 -3.14 21.92 -9.51
C ALA A 94 -4.11 20.76 -9.20
N HIS A 95 -4.94 20.36 -10.17
CA HIS A 95 -5.82 19.22 -10.06
C HIS A 95 -5.03 17.91 -9.89
N ALA A 96 -4.05 17.67 -10.76
CA ALA A 96 -3.22 16.47 -10.72
C ALA A 96 -2.48 16.30 -9.38
N TRP A 97 -1.95 17.40 -8.84
CA TRP A 97 -1.29 17.38 -7.53
C TRP A 97 -2.25 17.02 -6.40
N ARG A 98 -3.45 17.63 -6.36
CA ARG A 98 -4.46 17.30 -5.34
C ARG A 98 -4.91 15.86 -5.46
N ALA A 99 -5.27 15.41 -6.66
CA ALA A 99 -5.71 14.04 -6.90
C ALA A 99 -4.65 13.00 -6.47
N THR A 100 -3.37 13.25 -6.78
CA THR A 100 -2.29 12.37 -6.35
C THR A 100 -2.12 12.37 -4.83
N PHE A 101 -2.22 13.54 -4.20
CA PHE A 101 -2.10 13.66 -2.74
C PHE A 101 -3.27 12.98 -2.02
N ASP A 102 -4.50 13.15 -2.51
CA ASP A 102 -5.69 12.49 -1.97
C ASP A 102 -5.58 10.98 -2.13
N ALA A 103 -5.18 10.50 -3.30
CA ALA A 103 -5.07 9.07 -3.58
C ALA A 103 -4.01 8.34 -2.75
N VAL A 104 -2.92 9.02 -2.35
CA VAL A 104 -1.80 8.38 -1.64
C VAL A 104 -1.79 8.74 -0.16
N MET A 105 -1.81 10.04 0.16
CA MET A 105 -1.67 10.48 1.55
C MET A 105 -3.00 10.44 2.28
N LEU A 106 -4.04 11.11 1.76
CA LEU A 106 -5.32 11.20 2.46
C LEU A 106 -5.96 9.83 2.62
N SER A 107 -5.97 9.00 1.57
CA SER A 107 -6.48 7.62 1.62
C SER A 107 -5.80 6.80 2.72
N THR A 108 -4.47 6.87 2.81
CA THR A 108 -3.69 6.16 3.84
C THR A 108 -4.01 6.68 5.24
N VAL A 109 -4.04 8.01 5.43
CA VAL A 109 -4.35 8.64 6.72
C VAL A 109 -5.75 8.24 7.20
N LEU A 110 -6.76 8.33 6.33
CA LEU A 110 -8.14 8.01 6.66
C LEU A 110 -8.31 6.51 6.96
N THR A 111 -7.68 5.64 6.16
CA THR A 111 -7.73 4.20 6.43
C THR A 111 -7.10 3.86 7.78
N VAL A 112 -5.92 4.42 8.10
CA VAL A 112 -5.26 4.19 9.39
C VAL A 112 -6.10 4.75 10.55
N GLN A 113 -6.79 5.86 10.34
CA GLN A 113 -7.67 6.46 11.35
C GLN A 113 -8.83 5.53 11.76
N ILE A 114 -9.44 4.83 10.80
CA ILE A 114 -10.55 3.91 11.12
C ILE A 114 -10.09 2.51 11.48
N ALA A 115 -9.05 1.99 10.81
CA ALA A 115 -8.58 0.62 11.04
C ALA A 115 -7.64 0.51 12.26
N GLY A 116 -6.99 1.61 12.65
CA GLY A 116 -6.05 1.63 13.77
C GLY A 116 -6.67 1.21 15.11
N ASP A 117 -7.95 1.54 15.35
CA ASP A 117 -8.68 1.14 16.55
C ASP A 117 -9.00 -0.36 16.57
N HIS A 118 -9.09 -1.00 15.40
CA HIS A 118 -9.35 -2.42 15.24
C HIS A 118 -8.08 -3.28 15.29
N LEU A 119 -6.88 -2.65 15.17
CA LEU A 119 -5.62 -3.37 15.24
C LEU A 119 -5.35 -3.91 16.65
N ARG A 120 -4.97 -5.17 16.73
CA ARG A 120 -4.48 -5.80 17.95
C ARG A 120 -3.11 -5.25 18.34
N SER A 121 -2.80 -5.27 19.63
CA SER A 121 -1.44 -4.99 20.10
C SER A 121 -0.45 -6.00 19.47
N GLY A 122 0.69 -5.51 19.01
CA GLY A 122 1.66 -6.32 18.28
C GLY A 122 1.36 -6.54 16.80
N GLY A 123 0.33 -5.88 16.27
CA GLY A 123 -0.02 -5.90 14.85
C GLY A 123 0.91 -5.05 13.97
N SER A 124 0.53 -4.87 12.71
CA SER A 124 1.34 -4.11 11.74
C SER A 124 0.50 -3.22 10.82
N ILE A 125 1.08 -2.08 10.44
CA ILE A 125 0.60 -1.20 9.38
C ILE A 125 1.67 -1.16 8.29
N ILE A 126 1.27 -1.41 7.05
CA ILE A 126 2.15 -1.49 5.90
C ILE A 126 1.64 -0.52 4.85
N ASN A 127 2.42 0.50 4.54
CA ASN A 127 2.09 1.47 3.50
C ASN A 127 2.83 1.12 2.22
N VAL A 128 2.12 0.87 1.14
CA VAL A 128 2.73 0.64 -0.16
C VAL A 128 2.95 1.99 -0.82
N ILE A 129 4.20 2.28 -1.14
CA ILE A 129 4.57 3.51 -1.84
C ILE A 129 4.56 3.23 -3.34
N PRO A 130 3.74 3.96 -4.12
CA PRO A 130 3.70 3.78 -5.56
C PRO A 130 5.05 4.12 -6.20
N ASP A 131 5.34 3.46 -7.32
CA ASP A 131 6.51 3.80 -8.12
C ASP A 131 6.36 5.22 -8.69
N ALA A 132 7.36 6.04 -8.47
CA ALA A 132 7.39 7.40 -8.96
C ALA A 132 8.83 7.83 -9.21
N PRO A 133 9.11 8.48 -10.35
CA PRO A 133 10.43 9.00 -10.66
C PRO A 133 10.81 10.14 -9.68
N ARG A 134 12.10 10.34 -9.49
CA ARG A 134 12.64 11.46 -8.69
C ARG A 134 12.82 12.72 -9.58
N ASP A 135 11.70 13.30 -10.00
CA ASP A 135 11.69 14.37 -11.02
C ASP A 135 10.97 15.65 -10.57
N GLY A 136 10.65 15.77 -9.28
CA GLY A 136 9.90 16.92 -8.76
C GLY A 136 8.39 16.84 -9.05
N SER A 137 7.87 15.70 -9.52
CA SER A 137 6.45 15.45 -9.72
C SER A 137 5.67 15.32 -8.42
N ALA A 138 4.35 15.35 -8.50
CA ALA A 138 3.46 15.04 -7.37
C ALA A 138 3.75 13.63 -6.81
N GLY A 139 4.02 12.66 -7.68
CA GLY A 139 4.40 11.31 -7.29
C GLY A 139 5.66 11.26 -6.42
N ALA A 140 6.71 11.98 -6.82
CA ALA A 140 7.92 12.10 -6.01
C ALA A 140 7.67 12.75 -4.65
N ALA A 141 6.83 13.79 -4.61
CA ALA A 141 6.48 14.49 -3.39
C ALA A 141 5.71 13.60 -2.40
N VAL A 142 4.68 12.87 -2.88
CA VAL A 142 3.91 11.96 -2.01
C VAL A 142 4.72 10.77 -1.54
N LYS A 143 5.66 10.27 -2.35
CA LYS A 143 6.61 9.21 -1.95
C LYS A 143 7.43 9.65 -0.74
N ALA A 144 8.00 10.85 -0.76
CA ALA A 144 8.75 11.41 0.36
C ALA A 144 7.85 11.66 1.57
N ALA A 145 6.67 12.25 1.36
CA ALA A 145 5.72 12.53 2.42
C ALA A 145 5.23 11.25 3.12
N LEU A 146 4.87 10.20 2.37
CA LEU A 146 4.41 8.94 2.95
C LEU A 146 5.51 8.20 3.70
N SER A 147 6.77 8.29 3.23
CA SER A 147 7.92 7.73 3.94
C SER A 147 8.11 8.38 5.31
N ASP A 148 8.11 9.72 5.37
CA ASP A 148 8.30 10.47 6.61
C ASP A 148 7.10 10.29 7.56
N TRP A 149 5.87 10.35 7.03
CA TRP A 149 4.66 10.10 7.82
C TRP A 149 4.65 8.69 8.42
N THR A 150 5.09 7.67 7.69
CA THR A 150 5.24 6.29 8.17
C THR A 150 6.18 6.21 9.37
N ALA A 151 7.32 6.90 9.31
CA ALA A 151 8.27 6.97 10.43
C ALA A 151 7.65 7.66 11.65
N GLY A 152 6.89 8.74 11.45
CA GLY A 152 6.16 9.42 12.52
C GLY A 152 5.08 8.54 13.16
N GLN A 153 4.31 7.80 12.37
CA GLN A 153 3.27 6.89 12.87
C GLN A 153 3.84 5.72 13.68
N ALA A 154 5.05 5.26 13.37
CA ALA A 154 5.72 4.21 14.15
C ALA A 154 5.90 4.60 15.62
N ALA A 155 6.14 5.87 15.93
CA ALA A 155 6.21 6.36 17.31
C ALA A 155 4.83 6.34 17.99
N VAL A 156 3.77 6.70 17.27
CA VAL A 156 2.39 6.74 17.79
C VAL A 156 1.91 5.33 18.14
N PHE A 157 2.02 4.41 17.20
CA PHE A 157 1.53 3.03 17.32
C PHE A 157 2.46 2.14 18.15
N GLY A 158 3.72 2.51 18.31
CA GLY A 158 4.73 1.77 19.06
C GLY A 158 4.36 1.54 20.53
N THR A 159 3.54 2.41 21.14
CA THR A 159 3.02 2.24 22.50
C THR A 159 2.14 1.00 22.67
N ARG A 160 1.56 0.51 21.55
CA ARG A 160 0.77 -0.73 21.48
C ARG A 160 1.58 -1.90 20.92
N GLY A 161 2.89 -1.71 20.67
CA GLY A 161 3.75 -2.69 20.02
C GLY A 161 3.42 -2.91 18.52
N ILE A 162 2.62 -2.04 17.92
CA ILE A 162 2.27 -2.10 16.50
C ILE A 162 3.42 -1.51 15.68
N THR A 163 3.87 -2.24 14.66
CA THR A 163 4.88 -1.74 13.72
C THR A 163 4.22 -0.96 12.58
N VAL A 164 4.87 0.09 12.11
CA VAL A 164 4.43 0.86 10.94
C VAL A 164 5.60 1.00 9.98
N ASN A 165 5.47 0.43 8.80
CA ASN A 165 6.51 0.45 7.79
C ASN A 165 5.94 0.78 6.41
N ALA A 166 6.81 1.19 5.50
CA ALA A 166 6.48 1.35 4.09
C ALA A 166 7.28 0.35 3.24
N VAL A 167 6.66 -0.11 2.15
CA VAL A 167 7.30 -0.91 1.10
C VAL A 167 7.22 -0.13 -0.19
N ALA A 168 8.36 0.10 -0.82
CA ALA A 168 8.48 0.91 -2.02
C ALA A 168 9.17 0.15 -3.14
N ALA A 169 8.76 0.40 -4.39
CA ALA A 169 9.55 0.02 -5.53
C ALA A 169 10.87 0.79 -5.52
N GLY A 170 11.98 0.06 -5.63
CA GLY A 170 13.30 0.63 -5.85
C GLY A 170 13.66 0.66 -7.33
N ASP A 171 14.81 1.27 -7.65
CA ASP A 171 15.31 1.29 -9.01
C ASP A 171 15.53 -0.15 -9.52
N SER A 172 14.97 -0.49 -10.67
CA SER A 172 15.22 -1.76 -11.34
C SER A 172 16.24 -1.54 -12.47
N ALA A 173 17.42 -2.18 -12.38
CA ALA A 173 18.22 -2.38 -13.58
C ALA A 173 17.57 -3.49 -14.40
N GLU A 174 17.37 -3.27 -15.69
CA GLU A 174 17.08 -4.38 -16.57
C GLU A 174 18.25 -5.37 -16.49
N PRO A 175 18.00 -6.64 -16.18
CA PRO A 175 19.07 -7.63 -16.17
C PRO A 175 19.58 -7.82 -17.60
N GLY A 176 20.74 -7.28 -17.90
CA GLY A 176 21.46 -7.56 -19.15
C GLY A 176 22.05 -8.97 -19.20
N TYR A 177 21.34 -9.96 -18.69
CA TYR A 177 21.80 -11.33 -18.57
C TYR A 177 20.84 -12.29 -19.27
N ASP A 178 21.17 -12.70 -20.48
CA ASP A 178 20.41 -13.69 -21.29
C ASP A 178 20.57 -15.14 -20.77
N GLY A 179 20.98 -15.36 -19.53
CA GLY A 179 21.32 -16.67 -19.00
C GLY A 179 20.47 -17.19 -17.84
N LEU A 180 19.41 -16.50 -17.43
CA LEU A 180 18.58 -16.98 -16.32
C LEU A 180 17.54 -17.97 -16.84
N THR A 181 17.62 -19.22 -16.39
CA THR A 181 16.66 -20.29 -16.70
C THR A 181 15.29 -20.12 -16.02
N ARG A 182 15.07 -19.05 -15.26
CA ARG A 182 13.80 -18.68 -14.64
C ARG A 182 13.44 -17.23 -14.94
N THR A 183 12.21 -17.00 -15.40
CA THR A 183 11.64 -15.65 -15.45
C THR A 183 11.66 -15.04 -14.04
N PRO A 184 12.32 -13.91 -13.84
CA PRO A 184 12.32 -13.27 -12.52
C PRO A 184 10.90 -12.85 -12.15
N PRO A 185 10.53 -12.89 -10.85
CA PRO A 185 9.23 -12.45 -10.40
C PRO A 185 8.98 -10.98 -10.79
N THR A 186 7.72 -10.61 -10.96
CA THR A 186 7.36 -9.21 -11.20
C THR A 186 7.70 -8.35 -9.98
N LEU A 187 7.89 -7.06 -10.17
CA LEU A 187 8.14 -6.14 -9.05
C LEU A 187 6.96 -6.17 -8.05
N GLY A 188 5.72 -6.28 -8.54
CA GLY A 188 4.53 -6.43 -7.71
C GLY A 188 4.60 -7.66 -6.80
N ALA A 189 5.02 -8.82 -7.33
CA ALA A 189 5.20 -10.03 -6.54
C ALA A 189 6.30 -9.90 -5.47
N GLU A 190 7.37 -9.16 -5.76
CA GLU A 190 8.42 -8.90 -4.77
C GLU A 190 7.94 -7.95 -3.65
N LEU A 191 7.15 -6.92 -4.02
CA LEU A 191 6.51 -6.02 -3.04
C LEU A 191 5.53 -6.80 -2.15
N ALA A 192 4.74 -7.71 -2.73
CA ALA A 192 3.79 -8.55 -2.00
C ALA A 192 4.51 -9.44 -0.97
N ARG A 193 5.57 -10.15 -1.37
CA ARG A 193 6.38 -10.95 -0.44
C ARG A 193 6.97 -10.12 0.68
N MET A 194 7.46 -8.93 0.38
CA MET A 194 7.98 -8.03 1.40
C MET A 194 6.88 -7.59 2.36
N ALA A 195 5.67 -7.26 1.87
CA ALA A 195 4.53 -6.91 2.70
C ALA A 195 4.14 -8.07 3.64
N VAL A 196 4.06 -9.30 3.12
CA VAL A 196 3.80 -10.50 3.94
C VAL A 196 4.89 -10.67 5.01
N PHE A 197 6.18 -10.55 4.64
CA PHE A 197 7.28 -10.70 5.59
C PHE A 197 7.21 -9.70 6.73
N ILE A 198 7.03 -8.40 6.44
CA ILE A 198 7.03 -7.37 7.49
C ILE A 198 5.76 -7.38 8.35
N ALA A 199 4.69 -8.09 7.93
CA ALA A 199 3.52 -8.38 8.76
C ALA A 199 3.78 -9.49 9.79
N THR A 200 4.81 -10.31 9.62
CA THR A 200 5.07 -11.47 10.49
C THR A 200 5.77 -11.10 11.80
N PRO A 201 5.65 -11.96 12.83
CA PRO A 201 6.42 -11.78 14.08
C PRO A 201 7.93 -11.76 13.88
N ALA A 202 8.47 -12.31 12.78
CA ALA A 202 9.90 -12.26 12.47
C ALA A 202 10.39 -10.81 12.24
N ALA A 203 9.51 -9.93 11.77
CA ALA A 203 9.82 -8.53 11.50
C ALA A 203 9.42 -7.56 12.64
N ARG A 204 9.01 -8.07 13.81
CA ARG A 204 8.46 -7.26 14.92
C ARG A 204 9.39 -6.13 15.44
N HIS A 205 10.66 -6.16 15.08
CA HIS A 205 11.63 -5.12 15.45
C HIS A 205 11.93 -4.14 14.30
N ILE A 206 11.26 -4.31 13.16
CA ILE A 206 11.35 -3.39 12.02
C ILE A 206 10.15 -2.45 12.11
N THR A 207 10.39 -1.18 12.37
CA THR A 207 9.34 -0.15 12.44
C THR A 207 9.88 1.21 12.03
N GLY A 208 9.05 2.05 11.45
CA GLY A 208 9.42 3.39 10.95
C GLY A 208 10.30 3.35 9.70
N GLN A 209 10.38 2.23 9.01
CA GLN A 209 11.27 2.06 7.86
C GLN A 209 10.52 2.12 6.54
N THR A 210 11.20 2.66 5.52
CA THR A 210 10.82 2.49 4.12
C THR A 210 11.75 1.47 3.48
N LEU A 211 11.22 0.28 3.18
CA LEU A 211 11.95 -0.84 2.60
C LEU A 211 11.84 -0.78 1.08
N HIS A 212 12.96 -0.57 0.41
CA HIS A 212 13.01 -0.53 -1.04
C HIS A 212 13.27 -1.91 -1.61
N VAL A 213 12.35 -2.39 -2.44
CA VAL A 213 12.48 -3.63 -3.19
C VAL A 213 13.06 -3.31 -4.56
N SER A 214 14.32 -3.67 -4.78
CA SER A 214 15.04 -3.40 -6.02
C SER A 214 15.70 -4.66 -6.57
N ARG A 215 15.84 -4.74 -7.88
CA ARG A 215 16.52 -5.86 -8.55
C ARG A 215 18.01 -5.54 -8.72
N GLY A 216 18.78 -5.72 -7.64
CA GLY A 216 20.25 -5.67 -7.71
C GLY A 216 20.88 -4.29 -7.93
N VAL A 217 20.10 -3.21 -7.89
CA VAL A 217 20.61 -1.84 -7.92
C VAL A 217 20.50 -1.27 -6.51
N PRO A 218 21.59 -0.79 -5.90
CA PRO A 218 21.49 -0.13 -4.61
C PRO A 218 20.59 1.10 -4.73
N ALA A 219 19.60 1.21 -3.83
CA ALA A 219 18.84 2.44 -3.69
C ALA A 219 19.84 3.58 -3.46
N ARG A 220 19.86 4.57 -4.35
CA ARG A 220 20.65 5.77 -4.10
C ARG A 220 20.01 6.52 -2.95
N VAL A 221 20.60 6.36 -1.78
CA VAL A 221 20.30 7.20 -0.63
C VAL A 221 20.79 8.59 -0.98
N GLY A 222 19.90 9.50 -1.20
CA GLY A 222 20.17 10.93 -1.36
C GLY A 222 19.69 11.67 -0.15
#